data_ebf7266133e30aed45a15734d16fc8ce
#
_entry.id   ebf7266133e30aed45a15734d16fc8ce
#
_cell.length_a   1.000
_cell.length_b   1.000
_cell.length_c   1.000
_cell.angle_alpha   90.00
_cell.angle_beta   90.00
_cell.angle_gamma   90.00
#
_symmetry.space_group_name_H-M   'P 1'
#
loop_
_entity.id
_entity.type
_entity.pdbx_description
1 polymer ?
#
loop_
_entity_poly.entity_id
_entity_poly.type
_entity_poly.pdbx_seq_one_letter_code
_entity_poly.pdbx_strand_id
1 'polypeptide(L)'
;MYQSEMKEGFIKDYMRSRVVARTSLYSLFRKTEPFESNKKKDCSDFDQDEVLSMYADFKAKSIYVLLNYNTILKAYCAWMRYYQKAASTHAYDNITIELLKLCVPADSNRFLSREEVAEIEDQLYNATDKAILECLWEGISGPSMNDLVSINRDMVNSEEKELYFSDGRIVKLTGRLYTLLMKAFDETEYMCYGSTLRVKKLIGVGRLYKERDNAHAPDTDDRNFRWVYRKVQNFREHVGIPGLTMKNIHISGMYHYLCEGMQETGLDLKSFLRSDCGKKLAEKYGFHSDSYVDNLTHRFKDFV
;
A
#
# COMPACT_ATOMS: atom_id res chain seq x y z
N MET A 1 4.23 10.48 -25.10
CA MET A 1 2.75 10.35 -25.14
C MET A 1 2.31 10.39 -26.60
N TYR A 2 1.47 9.44 -26.99
CA TYR A 2 0.81 9.46 -28.28
C TYR A 2 -0.05 10.72 -28.40
N GLN A 3 -0.04 11.40 -29.53
CA GLN A 3 -0.73 12.71 -29.75
C GLN A 3 -0.54 13.69 -28.57
N SER A 4 0.71 13.95 -28.20
CA SER A 4 1.08 14.70 -26.99
C SER A 4 0.42 16.08 -26.88
N GLU A 5 0.27 16.82 -27.96
CA GLU A 5 -0.36 18.15 -27.98
C GLU A 5 -1.80 18.12 -27.43
N MET A 6 -2.61 17.14 -27.86
CA MET A 6 -4.00 17.00 -27.41
C MET A 6 -4.07 16.69 -25.93
N LYS A 7 -3.23 15.75 -25.46
CA LYS A 7 -3.19 15.37 -24.06
C LYS A 7 -2.68 16.49 -23.15
N GLU A 8 -1.70 17.27 -23.60
CA GLU A 8 -1.23 18.43 -22.85
C GLU A 8 -2.29 19.53 -22.79
N GLY A 9 -3.03 19.78 -23.88
CA GLY A 9 -4.19 20.67 -23.89
C GLY A 9 -5.24 20.26 -22.87
N PHE A 10 -5.63 18.98 -22.91
CA PHE A 10 -6.55 18.42 -21.92
C PHE A 10 -6.04 18.54 -20.47
N ILE A 11 -4.80 18.15 -20.20
CA ILE A 11 -4.21 18.23 -18.87
C ILE A 11 -4.28 19.66 -18.32
N LYS A 12 -3.92 20.65 -19.15
CA LYS A 12 -3.98 22.07 -18.79
C LYS A 12 -5.39 22.51 -18.41
N ASP A 13 -6.39 22.14 -19.20
CA ASP A 13 -7.78 22.53 -18.96
C ASP A 13 -8.41 21.75 -17.80
N TYR A 14 -8.13 20.45 -17.68
CA TYR A 14 -8.63 19.62 -16.59
C TYR A 14 -8.12 20.07 -15.21
N MET A 15 -6.88 20.51 -15.12
CA MET A 15 -6.29 21.02 -13.88
C MET A 15 -6.84 22.38 -13.44
N ARG A 16 -7.44 23.16 -14.34
CA ARG A 16 -8.10 24.44 -13.99
C ARG A 16 -9.37 24.23 -13.16
N SER A 17 -10.03 23.11 -13.34
CA SER A 17 -11.32 22.81 -12.72
C SER A 17 -11.24 21.78 -11.60
N ARG A 18 -10.11 21.10 -11.40
CA ARG A 18 -9.96 19.99 -10.46
C ARG A 18 -8.58 19.95 -9.81
N VAL A 19 -8.58 19.62 -8.51
CA VAL A 19 -7.34 19.38 -7.75
C VAL A 19 -6.85 17.95 -8.02
N VAL A 20 -6.07 17.79 -9.09
CA VAL A 20 -5.43 16.51 -9.41
C VAL A 20 -3.93 16.76 -9.61
N ALA A 21 -3.11 15.88 -9.08
CA ALA A 21 -1.67 16.00 -9.27
C ALA A 21 -1.31 15.82 -10.76
N ARG A 22 -0.61 16.80 -11.32
CA ARG A 22 -0.15 16.81 -12.73
C ARG A 22 0.58 15.51 -13.08
N THR A 23 1.43 15.03 -12.18
CA THR A 23 2.19 13.78 -12.33
C THR A 23 1.29 12.55 -12.53
N SER A 24 0.12 12.51 -11.90
CA SER A 24 -0.84 11.40 -12.03
C SER A 24 -1.46 11.35 -13.42
N LEU A 25 -1.78 12.51 -14.01
CA LEU A 25 -2.33 12.61 -15.37
C LEU A 25 -1.28 12.18 -16.41
N TYR A 26 -0.04 12.67 -16.28
CA TYR A 26 1.05 12.23 -17.15
C TYR A 26 1.34 10.73 -17.00
N SER A 27 1.29 10.19 -15.79
CA SER A 27 1.47 8.77 -15.56
C SER A 27 0.39 7.94 -16.25
N LEU A 28 -0.87 8.38 -16.21
CA LEU A 28 -1.96 7.71 -16.91
C LEU A 28 -1.72 7.70 -18.43
N PHE A 29 -1.47 8.84 -19.04
CA PHE A 29 -1.26 8.93 -20.50
C PHE A 29 0.02 8.25 -20.99
N ARG A 30 1.03 8.07 -20.13
CA ARG A 30 2.18 7.20 -20.43
C ARG A 30 1.80 5.72 -20.43
N LYS A 31 0.83 5.32 -19.59
CA LYS A 31 0.33 3.94 -19.59
C LYS A 31 -0.53 3.63 -20.80
N THR A 32 -1.27 4.60 -21.37
CA THR A 32 -2.07 4.40 -22.58
C THR A 32 -1.20 4.33 -23.84
N GLU A 33 -0.03 5.00 -23.85
CA GLU A 33 0.83 5.16 -25.02
C GLU A 33 1.22 3.86 -25.75
N PRO A 34 1.59 2.75 -25.09
CA PRO A 34 1.92 1.50 -25.77
C PRO A 34 0.73 0.95 -26.59
N PHE A 35 -0.49 1.06 -26.05
CA PHE A 35 -1.71 0.60 -26.71
C PHE A 35 -2.06 1.48 -27.90
N GLU A 36 -2.00 2.78 -27.70
CA GLU A 36 -2.26 3.78 -28.75
C GLU A 36 -1.28 3.63 -29.92
N SER A 37 0.00 3.45 -29.61
CA SER A 37 1.05 3.25 -30.62
C SER A 37 0.86 1.94 -31.40
N ASN A 38 0.49 0.87 -30.70
CA ASN A 38 0.22 -0.43 -31.33
C ASN A 38 -1.02 -0.38 -32.23
N LYS A 39 -2.10 0.25 -31.77
CA LYS A 39 -3.37 0.39 -32.48
C LYS A 39 -3.34 1.53 -33.53
N LYS A 40 -2.35 2.42 -33.50
CA LYS A 40 -2.21 3.62 -34.30
C LYS A 40 -3.43 4.56 -34.20
N LYS A 41 -4.06 4.60 -33.03
CA LYS A 41 -5.22 5.46 -32.73
C LYS A 41 -5.18 5.97 -31.29
N ASP A 42 -5.77 7.14 -31.06
CA ASP A 42 -5.85 7.71 -29.71
C ASP A 42 -6.77 6.89 -28.81
N CYS A 43 -6.49 6.88 -27.51
CA CYS A 43 -7.33 6.15 -26.55
C CYS A 43 -8.77 6.66 -26.50
N SER A 44 -9.06 7.89 -26.95
CA SER A 44 -10.42 8.40 -27.09
C SER A 44 -11.23 7.69 -28.17
N ASP A 45 -10.60 6.94 -29.08
CA ASP A 45 -11.22 6.22 -30.18
C ASP A 45 -11.34 4.71 -29.92
N PHE A 46 -10.90 4.24 -28.72
CA PHE A 46 -10.97 2.83 -28.36
C PHE A 46 -12.42 2.37 -28.18
N ASP A 47 -12.73 1.18 -28.66
CA ASP A 47 -13.97 0.50 -28.31
C ASP A 47 -13.90 -0.11 -26.90
N GLN A 48 -15.01 -0.71 -26.44
CA GLN A 48 -15.12 -1.23 -25.09
C GLN A 48 -14.11 -2.38 -24.82
N ASP A 49 -13.92 -3.26 -25.79
CA ASP A 49 -13.01 -4.41 -25.62
C ASP A 49 -11.55 -3.95 -25.58
N GLU A 50 -11.20 -2.95 -26.35
CA GLU A 50 -9.88 -2.32 -26.34
C GLU A 50 -9.61 -1.60 -25.01
N VAL A 51 -10.62 -0.91 -24.47
CA VAL A 51 -10.51 -0.27 -23.14
C VAL A 51 -10.31 -1.33 -22.05
N LEU A 52 -11.05 -2.41 -22.06
CA LEU A 52 -10.93 -3.50 -21.09
C LEU A 52 -9.57 -4.20 -21.21
N SER A 53 -9.13 -4.48 -22.43
CA SER A 53 -7.79 -5.05 -22.68
C SER A 53 -6.68 -4.13 -22.15
N MET A 54 -6.77 -2.83 -22.42
CA MET A 54 -5.83 -1.83 -21.90
C MET A 54 -5.84 -1.80 -20.37
N TYR A 55 -7.02 -1.85 -19.72
CA TYR A 55 -7.10 -1.84 -18.26
C TYR A 55 -6.54 -3.11 -17.62
N ALA A 56 -6.72 -4.27 -18.24
CA ALA A 56 -6.15 -5.54 -17.78
C ALA A 56 -4.60 -5.46 -17.78
N ASP A 57 -4.02 -4.91 -18.84
CA ASP A 57 -2.58 -4.75 -18.98
C ASP A 57 -1.98 -3.68 -18.06
N PHE A 58 -2.78 -2.75 -17.55
CA PHE A 58 -2.31 -1.78 -16.55
C PHE A 58 -1.88 -2.42 -15.23
N LYS A 59 -2.25 -3.69 -15.00
CA LYS A 59 -1.96 -4.44 -13.78
C LYS A 59 -2.26 -3.60 -12.54
N ALA A 60 -3.42 -2.95 -12.56
CA ALA A 60 -3.84 -2.06 -11.49
C ALA A 60 -4.03 -2.87 -10.20
N LYS A 61 -3.50 -2.36 -9.09
CA LYS A 61 -3.55 -3.03 -7.78
C LYS A 61 -4.90 -2.94 -7.08
N SER A 62 -5.85 -2.17 -7.60
CA SER A 62 -7.20 -2.08 -7.08
C SER A 62 -8.16 -1.53 -8.10
N ILE A 63 -9.44 -1.90 -7.96
CA ILE A 63 -10.52 -1.38 -8.76
C ILE A 63 -10.64 0.15 -8.70
N TYR A 64 -10.33 0.76 -7.56
CA TYR A 64 -10.39 2.22 -7.38
C TYR A 64 -9.39 2.97 -8.27
N VAL A 65 -8.24 2.37 -8.56
CA VAL A 65 -7.27 2.93 -9.51
C VAL A 65 -7.87 2.94 -10.91
N LEU A 66 -8.51 1.85 -11.33
CA LEU A 66 -9.17 1.76 -12.64
C LEU A 66 -10.39 2.69 -12.73
N LEU A 67 -11.19 2.80 -11.66
CA LEU A 67 -12.30 3.76 -11.58
C LEU A 67 -11.84 5.20 -11.77
N ASN A 68 -10.74 5.57 -11.10
CA ASN A 68 -10.15 6.89 -11.27
C ASN A 68 -9.63 7.11 -12.70
N TYR A 69 -8.92 6.12 -13.26
CA TYR A 69 -8.45 6.18 -14.65
C TYR A 69 -9.63 6.29 -15.64
N ASN A 70 -10.67 5.50 -15.45
CA ASN A 70 -11.88 5.57 -16.27
C ASN A 70 -12.55 6.96 -16.20
N THR A 71 -12.63 7.54 -15.00
CA THR A 71 -13.17 8.89 -14.82
C THR A 71 -12.36 9.95 -15.58
N ILE A 72 -11.04 9.85 -15.56
CA ILE A 72 -10.16 10.78 -16.27
C ILE A 72 -10.24 10.59 -17.78
N LEU A 73 -10.22 9.32 -18.26
CA LEU A 73 -10.31 9.02 -19.70
C LEU A 73 -11.67 9.36 -20.28
N LYS A 74 -12.76 9.13 -19.52
CA LYS A 74 -14.11 9.60 -19.88
C LYS A 74 -14.15 11.13 -20.03
N ALA A 75 -13.52 11.85 -19.09
CA ALA A 75 -13.42 13.32 -19.19
C ALA A 75 -12.57 13.75 -20.39
N TYR A 76 -11.50 13.01 -20.71
CA TYR A 76 -10.68 13.24 -21.89
C TYR A 76 -11.48 13.04 -23.19
N CYS A 77 -12.24 11.97 -23.31
CA CYS A 77 -13.14 11.75 -24.45
C CYS A 77 -14.18 12.86 -24.61
N ALA A 78 -14.77 13.33 -23.50
CA ALA A 78 -15.70 14.45 -23.53
C ALA A 78 -15.03 15.74 -23.99
N TRP A 79 -13.80 16.01 -23.54
CA TRP A 79 -13.01 17.16 -23.97
C TRP A 79 -12.63 17.07 -25.45
N MET A 80 -12.25 15.90 -25.94
CA MET A 80 -11.96 15.66 -27.37
C MET A 80 -13.18 15.94 -28.26
N ARG A 81 -14.38 15.49 -27.86
CA ARG A 81 -15.63 15.78 -28.57
C ARG A 81 -15.93 17.26 -28.63
N TYR A 82 -15.74 17.96 -27.51
CA TYR A 82 -16.08 19.37 -27.40
C TYR A 82 -15.10 20.29 -28.16
N TYR A 83 -13.81 20.12 -27.94
CA TYR A 83 -12.78 21.02 -28.47
C TYR A 83 -12.26 20.64 -29.86
N GLN A 84 -12.15 19.35 -30.13
CA GLN A 84 -11.54 18.86 -31.36
C GLN A 84 -12.60 18.39 -32.39
N LYS A 85 -13.89 18.43 -32.05
CA LYS A 85 -14.99 17.91 -32.86
C LYS A 85 -14.73 16.48 -33.38
N ALA A 86 -13.89 15.74 -32.67
CA ALA A 86 -13.54 14.37 -32.99
C ALA A 86 -14.70 13.44 -32.67
N ALA A 87 -14.92 12.43 -33.48
CA ALA A 87 -15.84 11.34 -33.21
C ALA A 87 -15.21 10.42 -32.15
N SER A 88 -15.16 10.84 -30.88
CA SER A 88 -14.67 9.96 -29.83
C SER A 88 -15.77 9.01 -29.38
N THR A 89 -15.38 7.80 -28.97
CA THR A 89 -16.30 6.74 -28.56
C THR A 89 -16.96 7.03 -27.21
N HIS A 90 -18.07 6.36 -26.92
CA HIS A 90 -18.70 6.31 -25.59
C HIS A 90 -18.27 5.05 -24.81
N ALA A 91 -17.20 4.36 -25.22
CA ALA A 91 -16.78 3.12 -24.62
C ALA A 91 -16.56 3.24 -23.10
N TYR A 92 -15.92 4.33 -22.66
CA TYR A 92 -15.68 4.58 -21.23
C TYR A 92 -16.96 4.83 -20.42
N ASP A 93 -18.06 5.25 -21.06
CA ASP A 93 -19.36 5.45 -20.41
C ASP A 93 -20.01 4.11 -20.02
N ASN A 94 -19.71 3.06 -20.77
CA ASN A 94 -20.28 1.73 -20.61
C ASN A 94 -19.44 0.81 -19.70
N ILE A 95 -18.30 1.29 -19.18
CA ILE A 95 -17.46 0.51 -18.29
C ILE A 95 -18.09 0.47 -16.90
N THR A 96 -18.59 -0.69 -16.51
CA THR A 96 -19.18 -0.93 -15.18
C THR A 96 -18.11 -1.38 -14.16
N ILE A 97 -18.48 -1.35 -12.88
CA ILE A 97 -17.62 -1.84 -11.78
C ILE A 97 -17.32 -3.33 -11.97
N GLU A 98 -18.31 -4.13 -12.42
CA GLU A 98 -18.16 -5.55 -12.66
C GLU A 98 -17.12 -5.83 -13.74
N LEU A 99 -17.13 -5.07 -14.83
CA LEU A 99 -16.12 -5.19 -15.90
C LEU A 99 -14.73 -4.79 -15.40
N LEU A 100 -14.63 -3.74 -14.59
CA LEU A 100 -13.35 -3.34 -14.01
C LEU A 100 -12.79 -4.37 -13.02
N LYS A 101 -13.65 -5.10 -12.30
CA LYS A 101 -13.22 -6.20 -11.42
C LYS A 101 -12.48 -7.28 -12.22
N LEU A 102 -12.88 -7.56 -13.43
CA LEU A 102 -12.22 -8.56 -14.31
C LEU A 102 -10.82 -8.09 -14.77
N CYS A 103 -10.58 -6.79 -14.81
CA CYS A 103 -9.29 -6.21 -15.22
C CYS A 103 -8.27 -6.09 -14.08
N VAL A 104 -8.69 -6.35 -12.83
CA VAL A 104 -7.80 -6.34 -11.67
C VAL A 104 -7.30 -7.77 -11.43
N PRO A 105 -5.99 -8.02 -11.35
CA PRO A 105 -5.49 -9.34 -11.03
C PRO A 105 -6.10 -9.87 -9.73
N ALA A 106 -6.53 -11.13 -9.72
CA ALA A 106 -7.18 -11.75 -8.57
C ALA A 106 -6.36 -11.61 -7.27
N ASP A 107 -5.03 -11.69 -7.40
CA ASP A 107 -4.09 -11.60 -6.28
C ASP A 107 -3.88 -10.16 -5.76
N SER A 108 -4.33 -9.13 -6.47
CA SER A 108 -4.03 -7.74 -6.11
C SER A 108 -4.87 -7.20 -4.95
N ASN A 109 -6.00 -7.83 -4.64
CA ASN A 109 -6.89 -7.50 -3.51
C ASN A 109 -6.90 -8.57 -2.42
N ARG A 110 -5.96 -9.53 -2.49
CA ARG A 110 -5.87 -10.60 -1.50
C ARG A 110 -5.22 -10.07 -0.22
N PHE A 111 -5.84 -10.37 0.92
CA PHE A 111 -5.19 -10.22 2.21
C PHE A 111 -4.25 -11.39 2.46
N LEU A 112 -3.10 -11.10 3.05
CA LEU A 112 -2.18 -12.13 3.50
C LEU A 112 -2.79 -12.82 4.71
N SER A 113 -2.65 -14.14 4.80
CA SER A 113 -2.96 -14.88 6.02
C SER A 113 -1.81 -14.79 7.03
N ARG A 114 -2.05 -15.18 8.28
CA ARG A 114 -1.01 -15.22 9.31
C ARG A 114 0.09 -16.23 8.97
N GLU A 115 -0.31 -17.35 8.39
CA GLU A 115 0.59 -18.41 7.92
C GLU A 115 1.50 -17.92 6.79
N GLU A 116 0.93 -17.20 5.82
CA GLU A 116 1.71 -16.61 4.72
C GLU A 116 2.72 -15.58 5.22
N VAL A 117 2.35 -14.75 6.21
CA VAL A 117 3.30 -13.81 6.83
C VAL A 117 4.42 -14.56 7.53
N ALA A 118 4.11 -15.66 8.22
CA ALA A 118 5.12 -16.51 8.86
C ALA A 118 6.07 -17.15 7.82
N GLU A 119 5.54 -17.65 6.71
CA GLU A 119 6.34 -18.20 5.60
C GLU A 119 7.25 -17.14 4.96
N ILE A 120 6.75 -15.91 4.80
CA ILE A 120 7.55 -14.78 4.32
C ILE A 120 8.68 -14.48 5.30
N GLU A 121 8.40 -14.40 6.61
CA GLU A 121 9.42 -14.17 7.62
C GLU A 121 10.51 -15.25 7.61
N ASP A 122 10.15 -16.51 7.42
CA ASP A 122 11.11 -17.62 7.39
C ASP A 122 12.08 -17.49 6.20
N GLN A 123 11.67 -16.90 5.10
CA GLN A 123 12.51 -16.62 3.95
C GLN A 123 13.42 -15.40 4.13
N LEU A 124 13.12 -14.49 5.07
CA LEU A 124 13.95 -13.31 5.32
C LEU A 124 15.21 -13.67 6.12
N TYR A 125 16.34 -13.06 5.77
CA TYR A 125 17.62 -13.35 6.43
C TYR A 125 17.82 -12.55 7.73
N ASN A 126 17.36 -11.29 7.74
CA ASN A 126 17.69 -10.34 8.78
C ASN A 126 16.58 -10.24 9.83
N ALA A 127 16.94 -10.23 11.10
CA ALA A 127 15.99 -10.05 12.20
C ALA A 127 15.27 -8.69 12.13
N THR A 128 15.98 -7.63 11.71
CA THR A 128 15.40 -6.31 11.47
C THR A 128 14.27 -6.36 10.44
N ASP A 129 14.44 -7.09 9.34
CA ASP A 129 13.43 -7.17 8.28
C ASP A 129 12.20 -7.96 8.73
N LYS A 130 12.39 -9.04 9.49
CA LYS A 130 11.30 -9.80 10.12
C LYS A 130 10.52 -8.95 11.12
N ALA A 131 11.23 -8.19 11.95
CA ALA A 131 10.59 -7.29 12.92
C ALA A 131 9.80 -6.15 12.24
N ILE A 132 10.29 -5.59 11.12
CA ILE A 132 9.57 -4.60 10.32
C ILE A 132 8.27 -5.19 9.75
N LEU A 133 8.34 -6.39 9.17
CA LEU A 133 7.16 -7.08 8.63
C LEU A 133 6.11 -7.30 9.72
N GLU A 134 6.52 -7.78 10.89
CA GLU A 134 5.64 -8.03 12.01
C GLU A 134 5.09 -6.74 12.64
N CYS A 135 5.89 -5.67 12.76
CA CYS A 135 5.39 -4.36 13.20
C CYS A 135 4.29 -3.82 12.27
N LEU A 136 4.48 -3.92 10.96
CA LEU A 136 3.46 -3.52 9.99
C LEU A 136 2.20 -4.35 10.11
N TRP A 137 2.32 -5.66 10.33
CA TRP A 137 1.21 -6.56 10.57
C TRP A 137 0.44 -6.21 11.84
N GLU A 138 1.14 -5.89 12.92
CA GLU A 138 0.57 -5.49 14.20
C GLU A 138 0.04 -4.05 14.24
N GLY A 139 0.09 -3.33 13.12
CA GLY A 139 -0.40 -1.95 13.03
C GLY A 139 0.56 -0.90 13.59
N ILE A 140 1.79 -1.28 13.95
CA ILE A 140 2.79 -0.36 14.48
C ILE A 140 3.51 0.32 13.32
N SER A 141 3.02 1.48 12.91
CA SER A 141 3.60 2.25 11.80
C SER A 141 3.76 3.73 12.16
N GLY A 142 2.72 4.35 12.69
CA GLY A 142 2.63 5.78 12.94
C GLY A 142 2.58 6.63 11.66
N PRO A 143 2.38 7.95 11.78
CA PRO A 143 2.50 8.86 10.65
C PRO A 143 3.88 8.77 10.01
N SER A 144 3.94 8.65 8.69
CA SER A 144 5.20 8.55 7.93
C SER A 144 6.17 7.44 8.41
N MET A 145 5.67 6.38 9.05
CA MET A 145 6.45 5.29 9.66
C MET A 145 7.30 5.73 10.88
N ASN A 146 6.99 6.87 11.50
CA ASN A 146 7.79 7.40 12.59
C ASN A 146 7.78 6.51 13.82
N ASP A 147 6.64 5.94 14.18
CA ASP A 147 6.54 5.01 15.32
C ASP A 147 7.47 3.82 15.11
N LEU A 148 7.38 3.18 13.93
CA LEU A 148 8.19 2.02 13.60
C LEU A 148 9.69 2.32 13.63
N VAL A 149 10.10 3.46 13.08
CA VAL A 149 11.51 3.86 13.00
C VAL A 149 12.08 4.28 14.37
N SER A 150 11.24 4.82 15.25
CA SER A 150 11.65 5.24 16.61
C SER A 150 11.91 4.08 17.57
N ILE A 151 11.41 2.87 17.25
CA ILE A 151 11.51 1.71 18.16
C ILE A 151 12.96 1.43 18.53
N ASN A 152 13.20 1.41 19.84
CA ASN A 152 14.47 1.03 20.42
C ASN A 152 14.26 0.18 21.68
N ARG A 153 15.35 -0.41 22.18
CA ARG A 153 15.30 -1.32 23.33
C ARG A 153 14.76 -0.66 24.60
N ASP A 154 15.09 0.61 24.83
CA ASP A 154 14.69 1.33 26.05
C ASP A 154 13.17 1.58 26.11
N MET A 155 12.50 1.50 24.96
CA MET A 155 11.03 1.61 24.87
C MET A 155 10.31 0.31 25.24
N VAL A 156 11.03 -0.82 25.39
CA VAL A 156 10.43 -2.14 25.63
C VAL A 156 10.50 -2.53 27.09
N ASN A 157 9.34 -2.69 27.72
CA ASN A 157 9.23 -3.38 29.00
C ASN A 157 9.20 -4.90 28.76
N SER A 158 10.27 -5.58 29.17
CA SER A 158 10.43 -7.02 28.93
C SER A 158 9.55 -7.88 29.83
N GLU A 159 9.17 -7.42 31.01
CA GLU A 159 8.31 -8.16 31.95
C GLU A 159 6.87 -8.21 31.46
N GLU A 160 6.34 -7.05 31.08
CA GLU A 160 4.96 -6.92 30.60
C GLU A 160 4.82 -7.18 29.09
N LYS A 161 5.93 -7.23 28.35
CA LYS A 161 6.00 -7.27 26.88
C LYS A 161 5.20 -6.12 26.25
N GLU A 162 5.51 -4.93 26.68
CA GLU A 162 4.88 -3.69 26.23
C GLU A 162 5.90 -2.73 25.61
N LEU A 163 5.45 -1.97 24.62
CA LEU A 163 6.21 -0.93 23.95
C LEU A 163 5.65 0.44 24.35
N TYR A 164 6.48 1.27 24.96
CA TYR A 164 6.13 2.61 25.45
C TYR A 164 6.59 3.67 24.47
N PHE A 165 5.66 4.42 23.88
CA PHE A 165 5.99 5.55 23.02
C PHE A 165 6.11 6.85 23.81
N SER A 166 6.88 7.81 23.28
CA SER A 166 7.11 9.10 23.92
C SER A 166 5.85 9.96 24.10
N ASP A 167 4.81 9.69 23.35
CA ASP A 167 3.49 10.34 23.45
C ASP A 167 2.58 9.71 24.50
N GLY A 168 3.06 8.73 25.25
CA GLY A 168 2.34 8.04 26.33
C GLY A 168 1.54 6.83 25.86
N ARG A 169 1.51 6.52 24.56
CA ARG A 169 0.88 5.28 24.09
C ARG A 169 1.66 4.05 24.53
N ILE A 170 0.90 3.02 24.92
CA ILE A 170 1.44 1.70 25.29
C ILE A 170 0.86 0.69 24.32
N VAL A 171 1.72 -0.12 23.70
CA VAL A 171 1.31 -1.18 22.78
C VAL A 171 1.77 -2.52 23.34
N LYS A 172 0.83 -3.43 23.59
CA LYS A 172 1.14 -4.79 24.01
C LYS A 172 1.71 -5.56 22.83
N LEU A 173 2.88 -6.15 23.05
CA LEU A 173 3.59 -6.95 22.06
C LEU A 173 3.12 -8.41 22.08
N THR A 174 2.88 -9.00 20.92
CA THR A 174 2.77 -10.46 20.82
C THR A 174 4.11 -11.10 21.16
N GLY A 175 4.09 -12.34 21.64
CA GLY A 175 5.30 -13.06 21.96
C GLY A 175 6.26 -13.16 20.76
N ARG A 176 5.69 -13.25 19.55
CA ARG A 176 6.46 -13.27 18.30
C ARG A 176 7.13 -11.92 18.02
N LEU A 177 6.38 -10.83 18.04
CA LEU A 177 6.93 -9.49 17.81
C LEU A 177 8.00 -9.14 18.84
N TYR A 178 7.75 -9.43 20.12
CA TYR A 178 8.76 -9.23 21.18
C TYR A 178 10.06 -9.97 20.84
N THR A 179 9.98 -11.26 20.49
CA THR A 179 11.17 -12.06 20.16
C THR A 179 11.92 -11.50 18.95
N LEU A 180 11.20 -11.06 17.92
CA LEU A 180 11.80 -10.49 16.72
C LEU A 180 12.45 -9.14 16.99
N LEU A 181 11.84 -8.28 17.81
CA LEU A 181 12.42 -7.00 18.21
C LEU A 181 13.72 -7.20 19.00
N MET A 182 13.74 -8.14 19.98
CA MET A 182 14.96 -8.42 20.74
C MET A 182 16.09 -8.86 19.81
N LYS A 183 15.84 -9.80 18.91
CA LYS A 183 16.83 -10.24 17.89
C LYS A 183 17.26 -9.09 16.98
N ALA A 184 16.31 -8.26 16.53
CA ALA A 184 16.62 -7.11 15.70
C ALA A 184 17.50 -6.09 16.41
N PHE A 185 17.30 -5.84 17.71
CA PHE A 185 18.15 -4.93 18.48
C PHE A 185 19.62 -5.40 18.60
N ASP A 186 19.82 -6.71 18.68
CA ASP A 186 21.15 -7.31 18.79
C ASP A 186 21.85 -7.50 17.45
N GLU A 187 21.13 -7.35 16.33
CA GLU A 187 21.68 -7.55 14.99
C GLU A 187 22.75 -6.50 14.66
N THR A 188 23.97 -6.95 14.41
CA THR A 188 25.14 -6.11 14.10
C THR A 188 25.54 -6.17 12.63
N GLU A 189 24.98 -7.14 11.87
CA GLU A 189 25.27 -7.37 10.48
C GLU A 189 23.97 -7.48 9.69
N TYR A 190 23.98 -7.01 8.45
CA TYR A 190 22.85 -7.08 7.54
C TYR A 190 23.24 -7.82 6.28
N MET A 191 22.56 -8.93 6.03
CA MET A 191 22.70 -9.70 4.80
C MET A 191 21.89 -9.05 3.69
N CYS A 192 22.55 -8.55 2.64
CA CYS A 192 21.88 -7.93 1.51
C CYS A 192 21.22 -8.99 0.64
N TYR A 193 19.98 -8.73 0.22
CA TYR A 193 19.32 -9.53 -0.80
C TYR A 193 19.95 -9.29 -2.18
N GLY A 194 19.92 -10.29 -3.05
CA GLY A 194 20.42 -10.22 -4.42
C GLY A 194 21.28 -11.43 -4.81
N SER A 195 21.81 -11.40 -6.03
CA SER A 195 22.59 -12.51 -6.61
C SER A 195 23.94 -12.75 -5.94
N THR A 196 24.46 -11.77 -5.21
CA THR A 196 25.72 -11.88 -4.46
C THR A 196 25.46 -11.61 -3.01
N LEU A 197 25.70 -12.61 -2.15
CA LEU A 197 25.62 -12.43 -0.69
C LEU A 197 26.65 -11.40 -0.24
N ARG A 198 26.17 -10.25 0.22
CA ARG A 198 27.02 -9.20 0.81
C ARG A 198 26.55 -8.96 2.22
N VAL A 199 27.45 -9.01 3.18
CA VAL A 199 27.21 -8.66 4.57
C VAL A 199 27.67 -7.22 4.79
N LYS A 200 26.86 -6.44 5.46
CA LYS A 200 27.18 -5.05 5.85
C LYS A 200 27.10 -4.92 7.36
N LYS A 201 28.04 -4.23 7.94
CA LYS A 201 27.97 -3.85 9.36
C LYS A 201 26.88 -2.81 9.56
N LEU A 202 26.15 -2.95 10.66
CA LEU A 202 25.10 -2.03 11.10
C LEU A 202 25.61 -1.19 12.27
N ILE A 203 25.23 0.08 12.27
CA ILE A 203 25.44 0.99 13.40
C ILE A 203 24.10 1.21 14.10
N GLY A 204 24.11 1.38 15.42
CA GLY A 204 22.91 1.62 16.20
C GLY A 204 22.33 0.34 16.82
N VAL A 205 23.18 -0.47 17.43
CA VAL A 205 22.74 -1.58 18.30
C VAL A 205 21.71 -1.06 19.31
N GLY A 206 20.66 -1.83 19.56
CA GLY A 206 19.55 -1.44 20.42
C GLY A 206 18.42 -0.69 19.72
N ARG A 207 18.53 -0.39 18.42
CA ARG A 207 17.48 0.26 17.62
C ARG A 207 16.96 -0.66 16.52
N LEU A 208 15.69 -0.51 16.16
CA LEU A 208 15.13 -1.18 14.97
C LEU A 208 15.63 -0.50 13.68
N TYR A 209 15.61 0.84 13.66
CA TYR A 209 16.22 1.62 12.60
C TYR A 209 17.74 1.66 12.80
N LYS A 210 18.48 1.12 11.84
CA LYS A 210 19.94 1.09 11.86
C LYS A 210 20.50 1.72 10.61
N GLU A 211 21.47 2.62 10.80
CA GLU A 211 22.14 3.30 9.70
C GLU A 211 23.30 2.47 9.16
N ARG A 212 23.77 2.85 7.99
CA ARG A 212 25.05 2.44 7.44
C ARG A 212 26.14 3.41 7.91
N ASP A 213 27.37 2.96 7.97
CA ASP A 213 28.58 3.67 8.43
C ASP A 213 28.78 5.12 7.92
N ASN A 214 28.03 5.60 6.91
CA ASN A 214 28.28 6.88 6.25
C ASN A 214 27.04 7.77 6.06
N ALA A 215 25.98 7.62 6.85
CA ALA A 215 24.74 8.37 6.65
C ALA A 215 24.60 9.54 7.64
N HIS A 216 25.18 10.69 7.32
CA HIS A 216 25.00 11.96 8.04
C HIS A 216 23.82 12.80 7.53
N ALA A 217 22.72 12.22 7.11
CA ALA A 217 21.57 13.00 6.67
C ALA A 217 20.60 13.26 7.84
N PRO A 218 19.99 14.47 7.94
CA PRO A 218 19.06 14.79 9.01
C PRO A 218 17.84 13.86 8.99
N ASP A 219 17.32 13.55 10.17
CA ASP A 219 16.11 12.74 10.36
C ASP A 219 14.90 13.54 9.84
N THR A 220 14.25 13.04 8.80
CA THR A 220 13.04 13.63 8.24
C THR A 220 11.99 12.53 8.03
N ASP A 221 10.71 12.91 8.14
CA ASP A 221 9.57 11.99 7.90
C ASP A 221 9.67 11.28 6.55
N ASP A 222 10.11 11.99 5.52
CA ASP A 222 10.30 11.46 4.17
C ASP A 222 11.42 10.40 4.12
N ARG A 223 12.48 10.58 4.91
CA ARG A 223 13.58 9.61 5.04
C ARG A 223 13.11 8.33 5.73
N ASN A 224 12.36 8.44 6.83
CA ASN A 224 11.83 7.34 7.60
C ASN A 224 10.90 6.47 6.73
N PHE A 225 9.94 7.11 6.06
CA PHE A 225 9.06 6.42 5.13
C PHE A 225 9.84 5.71 4.01
N ARG A 226 10.82 6.39 3.37
CA ARG A 226 11.62 5.81 2.29
C ARG A 226 12.46 4.63 2.75
N TRP A 227 12.96 4.66 4.00
CA TRP A 227 13.74 3.56 4.53
C TRP A 227 12.89 2.29 4.67
N VAL A 228 11.73 2.39 5.32
CA VAL A 228 10.79 1.25 5.45
C VAL A 228 10.32 0.78 4.07
N TYR A 229 9.97 1.71 3.20
CA TYR A 229 9.56 1.40 1.83
C TYR A 229 10.61 0.57 1.07
N ARG A 230 11.89 0.98 1.13
CA ARG A 230 12.98 0.23 0.49
C ARG A 230 13.19 -1.15 1.11
N LYS A 231 13.05 -1.27 2.42
CA LYS A 231 13.11 -2.57 3.09
C LYS A 231 12.03 -3.50 2.57
N VAL A 232 10.77 -3.05 2.55
CA VAL A 232 9.65 -3.84 2.04
C VAL A 232 9.79 -4.15 0.55
N GLN A 233 10.34 -3.25 -0.27
CA GLN A 233 10.68 -3.56 -1.66
C GLN A 233 11.71 -4.70 -1.77
N ASN A 234 12.78 -4.65 -0.98
CA ASN A 234 13.84 -5.65 -1.02
C ASN A 234 13.28 -7.03 -0.65
N PHE A 235 12.46 -7.15 0.43
CA PHE A 235 11.90 -8.47 0.75
C PHE A 235 10.88 -8.91 -0.30
N ARG A 236 10.04 -8.02 -0.83
CA ARG A 236 9.11 -8.34 -1.91
C ARG A 236 9.82 -8.95 -3.13
N GLU A 237 10.93 -8.35 -3.53
CA GLU A 237 11.74 -8.86 -4.65
C GLU A 237 12.39 -10.21 -4.30
N HIS A 238 12.85 -10.37 -3.05
CA HIS A 238 13.49 -11.60 -2.59
C HIS A 238 12.51 -12.77 -2.51
N VAL A 239 11.31 -12.57 -1.94
CA VAL A 239 10.30 -13.62 -1.80
C VAL A 239 9.43 -13.79 -3.04
N GLY A 240 9.54 -12.91 -4.04
CA GLY A 240 8.81 -13.03 -5.31
C GLY A 240 7.30 -12.78 -5.22
N ILE A 241 6.82 -12.05 -4.19
CA ILE A 241 5.40 -11.76 -3.98
C ILE A 241 5.08 -10.31 -4.41
N PRO A 242 4.57 -10.05 -5.63
CA PRO A 242 4.36 -8.69 -6.16
C PRO A 242 3.40 -7.83 -5.32
N GLY A 243 2.43 -8.47 -4.66
CA GLY A 243 1.44 -7.82 -3.77
C GLY A 243 1.97 -7.39 -2.42
N LEU A 244 3.18 -7.82 -2.02
CA LEU A 244 3.76 -7.50 -0.72
C LEU A 244 4.16 -6.02 -0.65
N THR A 245 3.31 -5.21 -0.02
CA THR A 245 3.54 -3.77 0.18
C THR A 245 3.25 -3.42 1.63
N MET A 246 3.82 -2.32 2.15
CA MET A 246 3.53 -1.84 3.50
C MET A 246 2.02 -1.76 3.77
N LYS A 247 1.27 -1.19 2.82
CA LYS A 247 -0.19 -1.06 2.94
C LYS A 247 -0.90 -2.41 2.96
N ASN A 248 -0.49 -3.36 2.11
CA ASN A 248 -1.10 -4.69 2.07
C ASN A 248 -0.83 -5.44 3.37
N ILE A 249 0.41 -5.45 3.88
CA ILE A 249 0.78 -6.09 5.15
C ILE A 249 -0.07 -5.51 6.28
N HIS A 250 -0.10 -4.19 6.42
CA HIS A 250 -0.82 -3.48 7.46
C HIS A 250 -2.33 -3.76 7.44
N ILE A 251 -2.96 -3.71 6.27
CA ILE A 251 -4.40 -3.97 6.12
C ILE A 251 -4.71 -5.47 6.30
N SER A 252 -3.80 -6.36 5.91
CA SER A 252 -3.98 -7.80 6.14
C SER A 252 -3.97 -8.14 7.63
N GLY A 253 -3.06 -7.53 8.40
CA GLY A 253 -3.07 -7.67 9.86
C GLY A 253 -4.36 -7.15 10.49
N MET A 254 -4.84 -5.98 10.04
CA MET A 254 -6.13 -5.45 10.50
C MET A 254 -7.29 -6.40 10.18
N TYR A 255 -7.33 -6.94 8.95
CA TYR A 255 -8.36 -7.87 8.53
C TYR A 255 -8.35 -9.16 9.37
N HIS A 256 -7.17 -9.70 9.64
CA HIS A 256 -6.99 -10.87 10.50
C HIS A 256 -7.60 -10.66 11.90
N TYR A 257 -7.21 -9.59 12.61
CA TYR A 257 -7.73 -9.29 13.93
C TYR A 257 -9.22 -8.91 13.94
N LEU A 258 -9.71 -8.32 12.83
CA LEU A 258 -11.12 -8.05 12.66
C LEU A 258 -11.93 -9.36 12.57
N CYS A 259 -11.47 -10.33 11.79
CA CYS A 259 -12.12 -11.65 11.69
C CYS A 259 -12.10 -12.39 13.02
N GLU A 260 -10.97 -12.39 13.73
CA GLU A 260 -10.87 -12.99 15.08
C GLU A 260 -11.85 -12.32 16.05
N GLY A 261 -11.88 -11.00 16.13
CA GLY A 261 -12.78 -10.29 17.02
C GLY A 261 -14.26 -10.47 16.69
N MET A 262 -14.61 -10.57 15.40
CA MET A 262 -15.98 -10.91 14.99
C MET A 262 -16.35 -12.34 15.40
N GLN A 263 -15.45 -13.29 15.24
CA GLN A 263 -15.67 -14.68 15.63
C GLN A 263 -15.82 -14.83 17.15
N GLU A 264 -14.98 -14.16 17.94
CA GLU A 264 -15.02 -14.19 19.40
C GLU A 264 -16.30 -13.54 19.97
N THR A 265 -16.78 -12.48 19.33
CA THR A 265 -17.95 -11.73 19.82
C THR A 265 -19.27 -12.18 19.21
N GLY A 266 -19.23 -12.90 18.09
CA GLY A 266 -20.43 -13.29 17.31
C GLY A 266 -21.13 -12.11 16.63
N LEU A 267 -20.47 -10.95 16.53
CA LEU A 267 -21.02 -9.75 15.91
C LEU A 267 -20.75 -9.72 14.41
N ASP A 268 -21.68 -9.14 13.63
CA ASP A 268 -21.42 -8.79 12.23
C ASP A 268 -20.41 -7.64 12.11
N LEU A 269 -19.84 -7.44 10.92
CA LEU A 269 -18.78 -6.45 10.66
C LEU A 269 -19.13 -5.05 11.19
N LYS A 270 -20.33 -4.56 10.91
CA LYS A 270 -20.72 -3.19 11.28
C LYS A 270 -20.95 -3.06 12.79
N SER A 271 -21.54 -4.05 13.40
CA SER A 271 -21.77 -4.12 14.84
C SER A 271 -20.45 -4.27 15.60
N PHE A 272 -19.54 -5.11 15.11
CA PHE A 272 -18.20 -5.25 15.68
C PHE A 272 -17.42 -3.93 15.62
N LEU A 273 -17.37 -3.27 14.46
CA LEU A 273 -16.67 -1.99 14.31
C LEU A 273 -17.23 -0.89 15.21
N ARG A 274 -18.50 -0.95 15.60
CA ARG A 274 -19.12 0.01 16.55
C ARG A 274 -18.86 -0.36 18.02
N SER A 275 -18.43 -1.56 18.31
CA SER A 275 -18.09 -1.98 19.67
C SER A 275 -16.79 -1.33 20.16
N ASP A 276 -16.55 -1.36 21.48
CA ASP A 276 -15.30 -0.87 22.07
C ASP A 276 -14.08 -1.64 21.54
N CYS A 277 -14.23 -2.95 21.30
CA CYS A 277 -13.16 -3.77 20.72
C CYS A 277 -12.84 -3.35 19.29
N GLY A 278 -13.85 -3.15 18.46
CA GLY A 278 -13.69 -2.70 17.07
C GLY A 278 -13.11 -1.29 16.99
N LYS A 279 -13.52 -0.39 17.90
CA LYS A 279 -12.96 0.95 18.00
C LYS A 279 -11.46 0.91 18.34
N LYS A 280 -11.07 0.16 19.36
CA LYS A 280 -9.66 -0.02 19.75
C LYS A 280 -8.83 -0.63 18.62
N LEU A 281 -9.40 -1.61 17.90
CA LEU A 281 -8.74 -2.17 16.72
C LEU A 281 -8.55 -1.11 15.63
N ALA A 282 -9.57 -0.33 15.31
CA ALA A 282 -9.47 0.75 14.33
C ALA A 282 -8.40 1.79 14.72
N GLU A 283 -8.39 2.22 15.97
CA GLU A 283 -7.39 3.15 16.52
C GLU A 283 -5.97 2.58 16.45
N LYS A 284 -5.78 1.30 16.79
CA LYS A 284 -4.49 0.58 16.67
C LYS A 284 -3.93 0.67 15.25
N TYR A 285 -4.81 0.61 14.23
CA TYR A 285 -4.43 0.68 12.81
C TYR A 285 -4.53 2.09 12.21
N GLY A 286 -4.64 3.12 13.03
CA GLY A 286 -4.58 4.53 12.61
C GLY A 286 -5.88 5.08 12.02
N PHE A 287 -7.02 4.47 12.29
CA PHE A 287 -8.33 4.95 11.86
C PHE A 287 -9.01 5.73 13.01
N HIS A 288 -8.77 7.04 13.06
CA HIS A 288 -9.25 7.93 14.13
C HIS A 288 -10.44 8.81 13.74
N SER A 289 -10.89 8.77 12.47
CA SER A 289 -11.99 9.62 12.00
C SER A 289 -13.35 9.06 12.39
N ASP A 290 -14.34 9.91 12.62
CA ASP A 290 -15.73 9.50 12.94
C ASP A 290 -16.37 8.61 11.87
N SER A 291 -15.86 8.68 10.63
CA SER A 291 -16.32 7.86 9.50
C SER A 291 -15.60 6.51 9.36
N TYR A 292 -14.78 6.09 10.36
CA TYR A 292 -14.01 4.85 10.24
C TYR A 292 -14.89 3.61 10.03
N VAL A 293 -16.06 3.55 10.67
CA VAL A 293 -17.00 2.42 10.53
C VAL A 293 -17.43 2.24 9.08
N ASP A 294 -17.86 3.33 8.43
CA ASP A 294 -18.33 3.25 7.04
C ASP A 294 -17.16 2.94 6.08
N ASN A 295 -15.99 3.54 6.31
CA ASN A 295 -14.79 3.30 5.53
C ASN A 295 -14.33 1.84 5.62
N LEU A 296 -14.28 1.26 6.82
CA LEU A 296 -13.86 -0.12 7.04
C LEU A 296 -14.93 -1.11 6.60
N THR A 297 -16.21 -0.82 6.85
CA THR A 297 -17.32 -1.63 6.32
C THR A 297 -17.24 -1.71 4.80
N HIS A 298 -17.08 -0.58 4.12
CA HIS A 298 -16.95 -0.57 2.67
C HIS A 298 -15.73 -1.36 2.18
N ARG A 299 -14.65 -1.34 2.93
CA ARG A 299 -13.39 -2.03 2.56
C ARG A 299 -13.48 -3.54 2.72
N PHE A 300 -14.13 -4.02 3.78
CA PHE A 300 -14.07 -5.43 4.17
C PHE A 300 -15.36 -6.22 3.89
N LYS A 301 -16.50 -5.57 3.58
CA LYS A 301 -17.81 -6.23 3.38
C LYS A 301 -17.82 -7.38 2.37
N ASP A 302 -16.93 -7.36 1.38
CA ASP A 302 -16.88 -8.40 0.35
C ASP A 302 -15.97 -9.59 0.74
N PHE A 303 -15.39 -9.56 1.95
CA PHE A 303 -14.41 -10.55 2.43
C PHE A 303 -14.81 -11.22 3.76
N VAL A 304 -15.83 -10.74 4.44
CA VAL A 304 -16.35 -11.24 5.74
C VAL A 304 -17.78 -11.72 5.62
#